data_530e75314202d10a0738541cf07d353c
#
_entry.id   530e75314202d10a0738541cf07d353c
#
_cell.length_a   1.000
_cell.length_b   1.000
_cell.length_c   1.000
_cell.angle_alpha   90.00
_cell.angle_beta   90.00
_cell.angle_gamma   90.00
#
_symmetry.space_group_name_H-M   'P 1'
#
loop_
_entity.id
_entity.type
_entity.pdbx_description
1 polymer ?
#
loop_
_entity_poly.entity_id
_entity_poly.type
_entity_poly.pdbx_seq_one_letter_code
_entity_poly.pdbx_strand_id
1 'polypeptide(L)'
;RLEVDPIRNSVSLPNEGTIQFCINGIKVELSDIRGLSPQEVIRVEYHDNPGLRYGNASVVLDYIVRRETSGGSVNLDLSNSPTTSFGDDQVSTKFNHKKSEFGLQYAVRYRNPYHIWTEGVETFRFESGETMERTSEGLPRGMSETAHNLSLNYNLVDNDHYYFNATLRYFLSDEDKGGGKNLYTNNNPEDKTYAWNPNSNSTKRPSLDLYYQRSLPHKQTLILNMVGTYIHTNANQMYQEW
;
A
#
# COMPACT_ATOMS: atom_id res chain seq x y z
N ARG A 1 -17.34 4.84 -16.65
CA ARG A 1 -16.95 6.26 -16.75
C ARG A 1 -15.93 6.53 -15.67
N LEU A 2 -14.80 7.13 -16.02
CA LEU A 2 -13.76 7.49 -15.04
C LEU A 2 -14.17 8.76 -14.29
N GLU A 3 -13.88 8.79 -13.00
CA GLU A 3 -13.98 10.00 -12.16
C GLU A 3 -12.56 10.51 -11.90
N VAL A 4 -12.35 11.80 -12.14
CA VAL A 4 -11.04 12.44 -11.95
C VAL A 4 -11.16 13.47 -10.84
N ASP A 5 -10.34 13.33 -9.81
CA ASP A 5 -10.18 14.32 -8.75
C ASP A 5 -8.92 15.17 -9.03
N PRO A 6 -9.09 16.42 -9.52
CA PRO A 6 -7.96 17.27 -9.87
C PRO A 6 -7.20 17.79 -8.64
N ILE A 7 -7.82 17.77 -7.46
CA ILE A 7 -7.18 18.25 -6.21
C ILE A 7 -6.21 17.18 -5.68
N ARG A 8 -6.65 15.92 -5.73
CA ARG A 8 -5.84 14.78 -5.25
C ARG A 8 -5.00 14.14 -6.35
N ASN A 9 -5.11 14.63 -7.60
CA ASN A 9 -4.51 14.01 -8.78
C ASN A 9 -4.78 12.49 -8.83
N SER A 10 -6.03 12.10 -8.60
CA SER A 10 -6.44 10.71 -8.58
C SER A 10 -7.54 10.42 -9.60
N VAL A 11 -7.56 9.18 -10.06
CA VAL A 11 -8.58 8.66 -10.98
C VAL A 11 -9.22 7.44 -10.32
N SER A 12 -10.54 7.38 -10.32
CA SER A 12 -11.31 6.30 -9.73
C SER A 12 -12.42 5.81 -10.66
N LEU A 13 -12.94 4.62 -10.34
CA LEU A 13 -14.14 4.06 -10.95
C LEU A 13 -15.31 4.16 -9.98
N PRO A 14 -16.52 4.53 -10.42
CA PRO A 14 -17.68 4.68 -9.55
C PRO A 14 -18.14 3.37 -8.88
N ASN A 15 -17.72 2.21 -9.39
CA ASN A 15 -18.14 0.89 -8.90
C ASN A 15 -17.05 0.15 -8.11
N GLU A 16 -16.19 0.86 -7.40
CA GLU A 16 -15.07 0.28 -6.62
C GLU A 16 -14.15 -0.64 -7.44
N GLY A 17 -14.16 -0.50 -8.77
CA GLY A 17 -13.29 -1.24 -9.67
C GLY A 17 -11.82 -0.81 -9.51
N THR A 18 -10.90 -1.75 -9.75
CA THR A 18 -9.47 -1.47 -9.72
C THR A 18 -8.96 -0.98 -11.06
N ILE A 19 -8.17 0.10 -11.04
CA ILE A 19 -7.50 0.64 -12.23
C ILE A 19 -6.04 0.20 -12.19
N GLN A 20 -5.58 -0.43 -13.26
CA GLN A 20 -4.15 -0.67 -13.49
C GLN A 20 -3.63 0.42 -14.44
N PHE A 21 -2.61 1.12 -14.01
CA PHE A 21 -1.90 2.06 -14.87
C PHE A 21 -0.79 1.33 -15.64
N CYS A 22 -0.60 1.76 -16.90
CA CYS A 22 0.47 1.27 -17.74
C CYS A 22 1.15 2.43 -18.49
N ILE A 23 2.41 2.22 -18.86
CA ILE A 23 3.14 3.07 -19.78
C ILE A 23 3.67 2.18 -20.89
N ASN A 24 3.24 2.40 -22.13
CA ASN A 24 3.59 1.57 -23.29
C ASN A 24 3.39 0.06 -23.01
N GLY A 25 2.26 -0.31 -22.40
CA GLY A 25 1.93 -1.68 -22.03
C GLY A 25 2.62 -2.24 -20.79
N ILE A 26 3.50 -1.50 -20.14
CA ILE A 26 4.19 -1.90 -18.90
C ILE A 26 3.37 -1.44 -17.70
N LYS A 27 3.08 -2.35 -16.77
CA LYS A 27 2.41 -2.01 -15.50
C LYS A 27 3.27 -1.05 -14.68
N VAL A 28 2.65 0.01 -14.19
CA VAL A 28 3.29 1.05 -13.37
C VAL A 28 2.38 1.47 -12.23
N GLU A 29 2.94 2.19 -11.27
CA GLU A 29 2.19 2.81 -10.19
C GLU A 29 1.69 4.21 -10.60
N LEU A 30 0.70 4.74 -9.86
CA LEU A 30 0.17 6.09 -10.12
C LEU A 30 1.25 7.17 -10.02
N SER A 31 2.25 6.99 -9.16
CA SER A 31 3.42 7.87 -9.02
C SER A 31 4.22 8.01 -10.31
N ASP A 32 4.35 6.92 -11.08
CA ASP A 32 5.04 6.96 -12.38
C ASP A 32 4.26 7.80 -13.38
N ILE A 33 2.93 7.70 -13.36
CA ILE A 33 2.07 8.52 -14.22
C ILE A 33 2.17 10.00 -13.86
N ARG A 34 2.21 10.33 -12.56
CA ARG A 34 2.39 11.71 -12.09
C ARG A 34 3.74 12.31 -12.49
N GLY A 35 4.75 11.46 -12.65
CA GLY A 35 6.08 11.85 -13.12
C GLY A 35 6.21 12.08 -14.63
N LEU A 36 5.17 11.73 -15.43
CA LEU A 36 5.18 11.94 -16.87
C LEU A 36 5.02 13.41 -17.22
N SER A 37 5.87 13.88 -18.14
CA SER A 37 5.63 15.17 -18.80
C SER A 37 4.44 15.03 -19.77
N PRO A 38 3.44 15.93 -19.72
CA PRO A 38 2.30 15.89 -20.67
C PRO A 38 2.74 15.92 -22.14
N GLN A 39 3.88 16.50 -22.44
CA GLN A 39 4.44 16.59 -23.79
C GLN A 39 5.00 15.26 -24.33
N GLU A 40 5.31 14.34 -23.44
CA GLU A 40 5.78 12.98 -23.78
C GLU A 40 4.62 12.05 -24.10
N VAL A 41 3.41 12.35 -23.58
CA VAL A 41 2.22 11.51 -23.78
C VAL A 41 1.65 11.73 -25.17
N ILE A 42 1.63 10.69 -25.98
CA ILE A 42 1.06 10.71 -27.34
C ILE A 42 -0.46 10.53 -27.25
N ARG A 43 -0.93 9.56 -26.43
CA ARG A 43 -2.32 9.25 -26.17
C ARG A 43 -2.47 8.38 -24.93
N VAL A 44 -3.68 8.29 -24.41
CA VAL A 44 -4.04 7.35 -23.34
C VAL A 44 -5.03 6.33 -23.93
N GLU A 45 -4.72 5.06 -23.81
CA GLU A 45 -5.58 3.95 -24.24
C GLU A 45 -6.35 3.42 -23.02
N TYR A 46 -7.65 3.25 -23.21
CA TYR A 46 -8.56 2.69 -22.20
C TYR A 46 -8.93 1.28 -22.59
N HIS A 47 -8.62 0.31 -21.74
CA HIS A 47 -8.98 -1.09 -21.97
C HIS A 47 -9.91 -1.54 -20.84
N ASP A 48 -11.14 -1.88 -21.19
CA ASP A 48 -12.09 -2.58 -20.35
C ASP A 48 -11.86 -4.09 -20.50
N ASN A 49 -12.04 -4.84 -19.42
CA ASN A 49 -11.81 -6.29 -19.40
C ASN A 49 -10.41 -6.71 -19.91
N PRO A 50 -9.32 -6.21 -19.30
CA PRO A 50 -7.97 -6.26 -19.87
C PRO A 50 -7.31 -7.65 -19.90
N GLY A 51 -8.00 -8.67 -19.37
CA GLY A 51 -7.52 -10.06 -19.38
C GLY A 51 -6.48 -10.39 -18.31
N LEU A 52 -6.03 -11.64 -18.29
CA LEU A 52 -5.19 -12.22 -17.23
C LEU A 52 -3.85 -11.51 -16.99
N ARG A 53 -3.29 -10.84 -17.99
CA ARG A 53 -2.04 -10.10 -17.88
C ARG A 53 -2.08 -9.05 -16.77
N TYR A 54 -3.24 -8.44 -16.55
CA TYR A 54 -3.42 -7.34 -15.61
C TYR A 54 -4.06 -7.78 -14.29
N GLY A 55 -4.13 -9.09 -14.05
CA GLY A 55 -4.69 -9.67 -12.83
C GLY A 55 -6.18 -9.35 -12.68
N ASN A 56 -6.55 -8.82 -11.50
CA ASN A 56 -7.94 -8.49 -11.17
C ASN A 56 -8.31 -7.03 -11.53
N ALA A 57 -7.54 -6.37 -12.39
CA ALA A 57 -7.85 -5.01 -12.80
C ALA A 57 -9.16 -4.98 -13.60
N SER A 58 -10.06 -4.08 -13.21
CA SER A 58 -11.32 -3.86 -13.93
C SER A 58 -11.09 -3.06 -15.21
N VAL A 59 -10.09 -2.19 -15.18
CA VAL A 59 -9.73 -1.29 -16.29
C VAL A 59 -8.21 -1.11 -16.32
N VAL A 60 -7.66 -0.98 -17.53
CA VAL A 60 -6.28 -0.52 -17.74
C VAL A 60 -6.30 0.85 -18.41
N LEU A 61 -5.51 1.76 -17.87
CA LEU A 61 -5.16 3.03 -18.51
C LEU A 61 -3.70 2.94 -18.97
N ASP A 62 -3.50 2.78 -20.28
CA ASP A 62 -2.17 2.70 -20.88
C ASP A 62 -1.78 4.04 -21.50
N TYR A 63 -0.80 4.68 -20.89
CA TYR A 63 -0.23 5.94 -21.38
C TYR A 63 0.81 5.63 -22.44
N ILE A 64 0.46 5.85 -23.69
CA ILE A 64 1.38 5.70 -24.81
C ILE A 64 2.26 6.94 -24.88
N VAL A 65 3.52 6.78 -24.52
CA VAL A 65 4.49 7.86 -24.49
C VAL A 65 5.56 7.66 -25.56
N ARG A 66 6.16 8.77 -25.99
CA ARG A 66 7.32 8.71 -26.86
C ARG A 66 8.50 8.10 -26.09
N ARG A 67 8.98 6.96 -26.56
CA ARG A 67 10.09 6.25 -25.91
C ARG A 67 11.41 6.80 -26.43
N GLU A 68 12.17 7.40 -25.54
CA GLU A 68 13.57 7.71 -25.82
C GLU A 68 14.43 6.45 -25.72
N THR A 69 15.49 6.38 -26.51
CA THR A 69 16.41 5.21 -26.53
C THR A 69 17.19 5.05 -25.24
N SER A 70 17.37 6.13 -24.50
CA SER A 70 17.99 6.13 -23.16
C SER A 70 17.50 7.36 -22.41
N GLY A 71 17.15 7.18 -21.17
CA GLY A 71 16.70 8.28 -20.32
C GLY A 71 16.41 7.79 -18.92
N GLY A 72 16.07 8.69 -18.03
CA GLY A 72 15.69 8.36 -16.68
C GLY A 72 14.92 9.48 -16.03
N SER A 73 14.20 9.15 -14.97
CA SER A 73 13.45 10.09 -14.14
C SER A 73 13.70 9.80 -12.67
N VAL A 74 13.61 10.84 -11.87
CA VAL A 74 13.57 10.77 -10.40
C VAL A 74 12.34 11.53 -9.97
N ASN A 75 11.53 10.91 -9.15
CA ASN A 75 10.37 11.54 -8.55
C ASN A 75 10.50 11.47 -7.01
N LEU A 76 10.16 12.56 -6.34
CA LEU A 76 10.17 12.69 -4.90
C LEU A 76 8.79 13.21 -4.46
N ASP A 77 8.14 12.47 -3.60
CA ASP A 77 6.85 12.84 -2.99
C ASP A 77 7.01 12.80 -1.48
N LEU A 78 6.87 13.96 -0.84
CA LEU A 78 7.05 14.14 0.60
C LEU A 78 5.78 14.74 1.20
N SER A 79 5.19 14.02 2.13
CA SER A 79 3.99 14.44 2.83
C SER A 79 4.17 14.25 4.32
N ASN A 80 4.46 15.33 5.03
CA ASN A 80 4.83 15.30 6.43
C ASN A 80 4.01 16.27 7.27
N SER A 81 3.63 15.82 8.47
CA SER A 81 3.00 16.64 9.50
C SER A 81 3.88 16.68 10.74
N PRO A 82 4.78 17.65 10.87
CA PRO A 82 5.77 17.70 11.95
C PRO A 82 5.15 17.87 13.33
N THR A 83 3.96 18.49 13.42
CA THR A 83 3.26 18.70 14.71
C THR A 83 2.63 17.44 15.28
N THR A 84 2.32 16.47 14.45
CA THR A 84 1.68 15.19 14.84
C THR A 84 2.57 13.97 14.58
N SER A 85 3.80 14.19 14.14
CA SER A 85 4.77 13.14 13.79
C SER A 85 4.21 12.10 12.82
N PHE A 86 3.57 12.56 11.74
CA PHE A 86 3.08 11.75 10.64
C PHE A 86 3.85 12.06 9.38
N GLY A 87 4.15 11.03 8.60
CA GLY A 87 4.73 11.21 7.28
C GLY A 87 4.48 10.03 6.36
N ASP A 88 4.37 10.37 5.07
CA ASP A 88 4.34 9.46 3.94
C ASP A 88 5.31 10.01 2.89
N ASP A 89 6.48 9.43 2.81
CA ASP A 89 7.55 9.88 1.93
C ASP A 89 7.87 8.79 0.92
N GLN A 90 8.08 9.18 -0.33
CA GLN A 90 8.41 8.27 -1.41
C GLN A 90 9.45 8.87 -2.32
N VAL A 91 10.40 8.06 -2.72
CA VAL A 91 11.29 8.33 -3.84
C VAL A 91 11.16 7.21 -4.87
N SER A 92 11.06 7.58 -6.13
CA SER A 92 11.11 6.62 -7.23
C SER A 92 12.09 7.09 -8.30
N THR A 93 12.79 6.12 -8.87
CA THR A 93 13.70 6.36 -9.98
C THR A 93 13.43 5.36 -11.08
N LYS A 94 13.54 5.82 -12.31
CA LYS A 94 13.39 4.98 -13.49
C LYS A 94 14.55 5.29 -14.44
N PHE A 95 15.12 4.25 -15.00
CA PHE A 95 16.17 4.35 -15.99
C PHE A 95 15.87 3.38 -17.13
N ASN A 96 15.82 3.88 -18.36
CA ASN A 96 15.64 3.07 -19.54
C ASN A 96 16.87 3.17 -20.46
N HIS A 97 17.25 2.03 -21.00
CA HIS A 97 18.29 1.92 -22.01
C HIS A 97 17.87 0.89 -23.07
N LYS A 98 17.64 1.34 -24.29
CA LYS A 98 17.18 0.50 -25.40
C LYS A 98 15.88 -0.25 -25.04
N LYS A 99 15.96 -1.58 -24.94
CA LYS A 99 14.82 -2.46 -24.62
C LYS A 99 14.64 -2.70 -23.12
N SER A 100 15.60 -2.28 -22.31
CA SER A 100 15.62 -2.49 -20.85
C SER A 100 15.16 -1.25 -20.10
N GLU A 101 14.38 -1.47 -19.06
CA GLU A 101 13.95 -0.45 -18.11
C GLU A 101 14.16 -0.97 -16.69
N PHE A 102 14.77 -0.17 -15.85
CA PHE A 102 14.99 -0.43 -14.43
C PHE A 102 14.20 0.59 -13.61
N GLY A 103 13.49 0.14 -12.63
CA GLY A 103 12.79 0.97 -11.66
C GLY A 103 13.22 0.64 -10.24
N LEU A 104 13.37 1.66 -9.43
CA LEU A 104 13.54 1.57 -7.99
C LEU A 104 12.53 2.51 -7.34
N GLN A 105 11.77 1.99 -6.39
CA GLN A 105 10.88 2.77 -5.55
C GLN A 105 11.11 2.42 -4.09
N TYR A 106 11.20 3.45 -3.28
CA TYR A 106 11.24 3.31 -1.84
C TYR A 106 10.23 4.26 -1.23
N ALA A 107 9.38 3.72 -0.35
CA ALA A 107 8.42 4.50 0.40
C ALA A 107 8.55 4.19 1.88
N VAL A 108 8.42 5.22 2.71
CA VAL A 108 8.34 5.11 4.16
C VAL A 108 7.08 5.82 4.65
N ARG A 109 6.35 5.15 5.51
CA ARG A 109 5.24 5.71 6.26
C ARG A 109 5.56 5.62 7.73
N TYR A 110 5.37 6.72 8.46
CA TYR A 110 5.49 6.72 9.91
C TYR A 110 4.33 7.46 10.55
N ARG A 111 3.92 6.97 11.75
CA ARG A 111 2.82 7.48 12.54
C ARG A 111 3.23 7.39 14.00
N ASN A 112 3.66 8.51 14.59
CA ASN A 112 4.20 8.54 15.94
C ASN A 112 3.53 9.63 16.81
N PRO A 113 2.19 9.59 16.97
CA PRO A 113 1.52 10.55 17.85
C PRO A 113 1.93 10.32 19.30
N TYR A 114 2.16 11.41 20.03
CA TYR A 114 2.66 11.36 21.40
C TYR A 114 1.57 11.09 22.44
N HIS A 115 0.33 11.47 22.15
CA HIS A 115 -0.78 11.35 23.07
C HIS A 115 -2.01 10.78 22.34
N ILE A 116 -2.28 9.53 22.61
CA ILE A 116 -3.51 8.86 22.19
C ILE A 116 -4.18 8.30 23.44
N TRP A 117 -5.47 8.51 23.55
CA TRP A 117 -6.32 7.82 24.55
C TRP A 117 -7.67 7.50 23.92
N THR A 118 -8.35 6.55 24.49
CA THR A 118 -9.68 6.13 24.06
C THR A 118 -10.60 6.05 25.26
N GLU A 119 -11.83 6.52 25.10
CA GLU A 119 -12.89 6.33 26.06
C GLU A 119 -13.94 5.37 25.47
N GLY A 120 -14.58 4.60 26.32
CA GLY A 120 -15.58 3.66 25.89
C GLY A 120 -16.51 3.25 27.02
N VAL A 121 -17.72 2.86 26.64
CA VAL A 121 -18.70 2.29 27.56
C VAL A 121 -19.15 0.94 27.02
N GLU A 122 -19.06 -0.08 27.86
CA GLU A 122 -19.49 -1.44 27.57
C GLU A 122 -20.65 -1.77 28.49
N THR A 123 -21.77 -2.24 27.95
CA THR A 123 -22.92 -2.67 28.71
C THR A 123 -23.08 -4.19 28.63
N PHE A 124 -22.95 -4.85 29.76
CA PHE A 124 -23.14 -6.29 29.90
C PHE A 124 -24.59 -6.55 30.36
N ARG A 125 -25.29 -7.42 29.66
CA ARG A 125 -26.65 -7.87 30.02
C ARG A 125 -26.58 -9.34 30.41
N PHE A 126 -26.94 -9.63 31.65
CA PHE A 126 -26.93 -10.99 32.17
C PHE A 126 -28.29 -11.66 31.94
N GLU A 127 -28.32 -12.98 31.90
CA GLU A 127 -29.55 -13.77 31.77
C GLU A 127 -30.53 -13.54 32.93
N SER A 128 -30.04 -13.12 34.10
CA SER A 128 -30.83 -12.70 35.24
C SER A 128 -31.70 -11.44 34.99
N GLY A 129 -31.44 -10.71 33.86
CA GLY A 129 -32.04 -9.41 33.57
C GLY A 129 -31.26 -8.24 34.14
N GLU A 130 -30.23 -8.48 34.94
CA GLU A 130 -29.33 -7.44 35.45
C GLU A 130 -28.48 -6.86 34.34
N THR A 131 -28.11 -5.59 34.48
CA THR A 131 -27.15 -4.92 33.58
C THR A 131 -26.01 -4.37 34.41
N MET A 132 -24.78 -4.52 33.87
CA MET A 132 -23.58 -3.89 34.38
C MET A 132 -23.02 -2.99 33.29
N GLU A 133 -22.67 -1.78 33.64
CA GLU A 133 -21.99 -0.85 32.77
C GLU A 133 -20.49 -0.75 33.17
N ARG A 134 -19.59 -0.87 32.23
CA ARG A 134 -18.16 -0.68 32.43
C ARG A 134 -17.67 0.47 31.56
N THR A 135 -17.28 1.56 32.20
CA THR A 135 -16.65 2.71 31.54
C THR A 135 -15.14 2.52 31.50
N SER A 136 -14.55 2.76 30.37
CA SER A 136 -13.10 2.76 30.18
C SER A 136 -12.60 4.16 29.87
N GLU A 137 -11.55 4.58 30.57
CA GLU A 137 -10.84 5.84 30.38
C GLU A 137 -9.39 5.54 30.08
N GLY A 138 -8.98 5.73 28.82
CA GLY A 138 -7.62 5.48 28.39
C GLY A 138 -6.62 6.48 28.95
N LEU A 139 -5.47 6.00 29.33
CA LEU A 139 -4.35 6.85 29.74
C LEU A 139 -3.57 7.33 28.51
N PRO A 140 -3.18 8.61 28.45
CA PRO A 140 -2.40 9.14 27.34
C PRO A 140 -1.11 8.36 27.14
N ARG A 141 -0.87 7.89 25.93
CA ARG A 141 0.33 7.16 25.55
C ARG A 141 0.75 7.52 24.12
N GLY A 142 2.06 7.46 23.86
CA GLY A 142 2.58 7.44 22.50
C GLY A 142 2.30 6.11 21.81
N MET A 143 2.14 6.18 20.50
CA MET A 143 2.08 5.04 19.59
C MET A 143 3.21 5.20 18.58
N SER A 144 3.79 4.10 18.10
CA SER A 144 4.70 4.13 16.97
C SER A 144 4.28 3.12 15.91
N GLU A 145 4.25 3.56 14.67
CA GLU A 145 4.08 2.72 13.50
C GLU A 145 5.05 3.20 12.44
N THR A 146 5.87 2.30 11.93
CA THR A 146 6.75 2.59 10.79
C THR A 146 6.64 1.48 9.78
N ALA A 147 6.44 1.83 8.51
CA ALA A 147 6.38 0.88 7.42
C ALA A 147 7.29 1.33 6.27
N HIS A 148 8.07 0.40 5.75
CA HIS A 148 8.99 0.58 4.63
C HIS A 148 8.56 -0.31 3.47
N ASN A 149 8.50 0.26 2.28
CA ASN A 149 8.28 -0.46 1.04
C ASN A 149 9.45 -0.21 0.08
N LEU A 150 10.15 -1.27 -0.29
CA LEU A 150 11.16 -1.25 -1.34
C LEU A 150 10.64 -2.06 -2.52
N SER A 151 10.71 -1.50 -3.73
CA SER A 151 10.37 -2.18 -4.97
C SER A 151 11.46 -1.99 -6.00
N LEU A 152 11.95 -3.09 -6.55
CA LEU A 152 12.85 -3.14 -7.69
C LEU A 152 12.10 -3.74 -8.87
N ASN A 153 12.12 -3.05 -9.99
CA ASN A 153 11.43 -3.47 -11.20
C ASN A 153 12.41 -3.53 -12.36
N TYR A 154 12.33 -4.59 -13.13
CA TYR A 154 13.05 -4.73 -14.39
C TYR A 154 12.09 -5.13 -15.50
N ASN A 155 12.11 -4.37 -16.59
CA ASN A 155 11.34 -4.65 -17.79
C ASN A 155 12.30 -4.82 -18.98
N LEU A 156 12.04 -5.85 -19.77
CA LEU A 156 12.70 -6.07 -21.05
C LEU A 156 11.63 -6.22 -22.12
N VAL A 157 11.58 -5.28 -23.06
CA VAL A 157 10.48 -5.17 -24.03
C VAL A 157 11.01 -5.23 -25.45
N ASP A 158 10.54 -6.21 -26.20
CA ASP A 158 10.62 -6.28 -27.65
C ASP A 158 9.21 -6.47 -28.18
N ASN A 159 8.57 -5.39 -28.60
CA ASN A 159 7.13 -5.36 -28.90
C ASN A 159 6.67 -6.46 -29.88
N ASP A 160 7.56 -6.88 -30.80
CA ASP A 160 7.24 -7.87 -31.83
C ASP A 160 7.50 -9.31 -31.37
N HIS A 161 8.34 -9.53 -30.36
CA HIS A 161 8.85 -10.84 -30.03
C HIS A 161 8.58 -11.29 -28.60
N TYR A 162 8.91 -10.46 -27.61
CA TYR A 162 8.80 -10.84 -26.20
C TYR A 162 8.64 -9.65 -25.27
N TYR A 163 8.06 -9.94 -24.13
CA TYR A 163 8.00 -9.06 -22.97
C TYR A 163 8.42 -9.84 -21.71
N PHE A 164 9.30 -9.27 -20.92
CA PHE A 164 9.70 -9.81 -19.64
C PHE A 164 9.58 -8.73 -18.57
N ASN A 165 8.98 -9.07 -17.45
CA ASN A 165 8.92 -8.23 -16.25
C ASN A 165 9.38 -9.04 -15.04
N ALA A 166 10.21 -8.45 -14.21
CA ALA A 166 10.56 -8.97 -12.90
C ALA A 166 10.41 -7.87 -11.86
N THR A 167 9.63 -8.13 -10.83
CA THR A 167 9.42 -7.20 -9.72
C THR A 167 9.75 -7.88 -8.40
N LEU A 168 10.74 -7.34 -7.68
CA LEU A 168 11.09 -7.73 -6.32
C LEU A 168 10.58 -6.65 -5.37
N ARG A 169 9.78 -7.04 -4.37
CA ARG A 169 9.29 -6.14 -3.33
C ARG A 169 9.72 -6.64 -1.96
N TYR A 170 10.00 -5.69 -1.10
CA TYR A 170 10.27 -5.96 0.30
C TYR A 170 9.49 -5.00 1.17
N PHE A 171 8.57 -5.53 1.95
CA PHE A 171 7.81 -4.79 2.94
C PHE A 171 8.33 -5.12 4.35
N LEU A 172 8.54 -4.08 5.13
CA LEU A 172 8.91 -4.15 6.54
C LEU A 172 8.00 -3.21 7.31
N SER A 173 7.40 -3.67 8.40
CA SER A 173 6.67 -2.80 9.31
C SER A 173 6.93 -3.19 10.74
N ASP A 174 7.04 -2.16 11.59
CA ASP A 174 7.09 -2.25 13.02
C ASP A 174 6.02 -1.36 13.64
N GLU A 175 5.28 -1.91 14.58
CA GLU A 175 4.16 -1.25 15.23
C GLU A 175 4.21 -1.53 16.73
N ASP A 176 4.14 -0.47 17.52
CA ASP A 176 3.93 -0.51 18.97
C ASP A 176 2.69 0.31 19.32
N LYS A 177 1.62 -0.39 19.63
CA LYS A 177 0.32 0.16 20.01
C LYS A 177 -0.11 -0.42 21.34
N GLY A 178 -1.18 0.12 21.86
CA GLY A 178 -1.74 -0.31 23.13
C GLY A 178 -1.45 0.67 24.24
N GLY A 179 -1.95 0.39 25.42
CA GLY A 179 -1.81 1.33 26.52
C GLY A 179 -2.53 0.91 27.78
N GLY A 180 -2.39 1.74 28.80
CA GLY A 180 -3.15 1.61 30.03
C GLY A 180 -4.51 2.27 29.91
N LYS A 181 -5.46 1.76 30.64
CA LYS A 181 -6.77 2.37 30.85
C LYS A 181 -7.28 2.11 32.25
N ASN A 182 -8.04 3.07 32.76
CA ASN A 182 -8.83 2.89 33.97
C ASN A 182 -10.19 2.33 33.57
N LEU A 183 -10.67 1.36 34.34
CA LEU A 183 -11.99 0.76 34.20
C LEU A 183 -12.80 1.08 35.44
N TYR A 184 -14.04 1.47 35.26
CA TYR A 184 -14.99 1.77 36.34
C TYR A 184 -16.27 0.97 36.13
N THR A 185 -16.74 0.28 37.15
CA THR A 185 -17.98 -0.49 37.09
C THR A 185 -19.13 0.39 37.56
N ASN A 186 -20.23 0.43 36.79
CA ASN A 186 -21.43 1.21 37.07
C ASN A 186 -21.15 2.68 37.44
N ASN A 187 -20.15 3.27 36.77
CA ASN A 187 -19.68 4.64 37.03
C ASN A 187 -19.29 4.93 38.48
N ASN A 188 -18.91 3.90 39.23
CA ASN A 188 -18.43 4.05 40.60
C ASN A 188 -16.92 4.38 40.61
N PRO A 189 -16.50 5.59 41.06
CA PRO A 189 -15.09 5.98 41.08
C PRO A 189 -14.23 5.16 42.06
N GLU A 190 -14.86 4.53 43.08
CA GLU A 190 -14.20 3.70 44.08
C GLU A 190 -13.89 2.30 43.54
N ASP A 191 -14.63 1.85 42.52
CA ASP A 191 -14.45 0.57 41.84
C ASP A 191 -13.56 0.75 40.58
N LYS A 192 -12.34 1.20 40.82
CA LYS A 192 -11.34 1.47 39.79
C LYS A 192 -10.41 0.27 39.61
N THR A 193 -10.40 -0.29 38.42
CA THR A 193 -9.45 -1.32 37.99
C THR A 193 -8.52 -0.72 36.93
N TYR A 194 -7.24 -0.97 37.04
CA TYR A 194 -6.30 -0.59 36.00
C TYR A 194 -6.12 -1.76 35.01
N ALA A 195 -6.24 -1.47 33.72
CA ALA A 195 -5.95 -2.43 32.66
C ALA A 195 -4.75 -1.99 31.81
N TRP A 196 -3.91 -2.95 31.49
CA TRP A 196 -2.74 -2.76 30.63
C TRP A 196 -2.82 -3.69 29.43
N ASN A 197 -2.75 -3.13 28.22
CA ASN A 197 -2.88 -3.87 26.97
C ASN A 197 -1.80 -3.43 25.96
N PRO A 198 -0.53 -3.82 26.16
CA PRO A 198 0.52 -3.61 25.17
C PRO A 198 0.27 -4.48 23.95
N ASN A 199 0.52 -3.91 22.78
CA ASN A 199 0.40 -4.61 21.49
C ASN A 199 1.56 -4.17 20.61
N SER A 200 2.41 -5.12 20.22
CA SER A 200 3.48 -4.88 19.26
C SER A 200 3.41 -5.89 18.12
N ASN A 201 3.68 -5.42 16.93
CA ASN A 201 3.64 -6.22 15.72
C ASN A 201 4.82 -5.85 14.81
N SER A 202 5.54 -6.84 14.31
CA SER A 202 6.62 -6.67 13.33
C SER A 202 6.38 -7.62 12.16
N THR A 203 6.37 -7.10 10.95
CA THR A 203 6.12 -7.88 9.75
C THR A 203 7.22 -7.69 8.72
N LYS A 204 7.71 -8.78 8.15
CA LYS A 204 8.65 -8.83 7.02
C LYS A 204 8.01 -9.62 5.88
N ARG A 205 7.96 -9.04 4.68
CA ARG A 205 7.29 -9.65 3.54
C ARG A 205 8.04 -9.41 2.23
N PRO A 206 9.06 -10.22 1.91
CA PRO A 206 9.61 -10.29 0.57
C PRO A 206 8.61 -10.90 -0.41
N SER A 207 8.54 -10.39 -1.63
CA SER A 207 7.77 -10.97 -2.73
C SER A 207 8.48 -10.80 -4.05
N LEU A 208 8.32 -11.81 -4.92
CA LEU A 208 8.84 -11.84 -6.28
C LEU A 208 7.68 -12.09 -7.23
N ASP A 209 7.61 -11.28 -8.29
CA ASP A 209 6.66 -11.42 -9.39
C ASP A 209 7.45 -11.45 -10.70
N LEU A 210 7.27 -12.52 -11.46
CA LEU A 210 7.91 -12.71 -12.76
C LEU A 210 6.83 -12.93 -13.82
N TYR A 211 6.90 -12.17 -14.88
CA TYR A 211 6.04 -12.33 -16.04
C TYR A 211 6.89 -12.41 -17.31
N TYR A 212 6.62 -13.41 -18.12
CA TYR A 212 7.22 -13.57 -19.44
C TYR A 212 6.16 -13.86 -20.48
N GLN A 213 6.20 -13.14 -21.59
CA GLN A 213 5.34 -13.35 -22.75
C GLN A 213 6.23 -13.42 -23.99
N ARG A 214 5.93 -14.37 -24.88
CA ARG A 214 6.59 -14.51 -26.17
C ARG A 214 5.56 -14.77 -27.27
N SER A 215 5.67 -14.03 -28.37
CA SER A 215 4.94 -14.31 -29.60
C SER A 215 5.60 -15.48 -30.33
N LEU A 216 4.79 -16.45 -30.71
CA LEU A 216 5.20 -17.65 -31.45
C LEU A 216 4.62 -17.62 -32.86
N PRO A 217 5.15 -18.44 -33.83
CA PRO A 217 4.56 -18.58 -35.13
C PRO A 217 3.05 -18.99 -35.08
N HIS A 218 2.33 -18.75 -36.14
CA HIS A 218 0.91 -19.08 -36.28
C HIS A 218 -0.02 -18.35 -35.27
N LYS A 219 0.31 -17.11 -34.91
CA LYS A 219 -0.48 -16.27 -33.96
C LYS A 219 -0.64 -16.88 -32.58
N GLN A 220 0.30 -17.69 -32.15
CA GLN A 220 0.34 -18.27 -30.81
C GLN A 220 1.09 -17.33 -29.87
N THR A 221 0.75 -17.40 -28.59
CA THR A 221 1.44 -16.65 -27.53
C THR A 221 1.72 -17.58 -26.36
N LEU A 222 2.98 -17.62 -25.91
CA LEU A 222 3.39 -18.26 -24.68
C LEU A 222 3.38 -17.22 -23.57
N ILE A 223 2.72 -17.53 -22.46
CA ILE A 223 2.71 -16.70 -21.25
C ILE A 223 3.13 -17.55 -20.07
N LEU A 224 4.12 -17.08 -19.32
CA LEU A 224 4.55 -17.64 -18.05
C LEU A 224 4.41 -16.56 -16.97
N ASN A 225 3.74 -16.91 -15.89
CA ASN A 225 3.58 -16.04 -14.74
C ASN A 225 3.94 -16.81 -13.46
N MET A 226 4.79 -16.22 -12.61
CA MET A 226 5.18 -16.78 -11.34
C MET A 226 5.16 -15.70 -10.26
N VAL A 227 4.43 -15.95 -9.17
CA VAL A 227 4.36 -15.05 -8.01
C VAL A 227 4.72 -15.84 -6.77
N GLY A 228 5.64 -15.31 -5.98
CA GLY A 228 6.03 -15.87 -4.70
C GLY A 228 6.05 -14.79 -3.62
N THR A 229 5.48 -15.10 -2.46
CA THR A 229 5.50 -14.21 -1.30
C THR A 229 5.80 -15.02 -0.05
N TYR A 230 6.73 -14.54 0.75
CA TYR A 230 6.99 -15.04 2.08
C TYR A 230 6.57 -14.00 3.11
N ILE A 231 5.88 -14.42 4.16
CA ILE A 231 5.42 -13.53 5.22
C ILE A 231 5.93 -14.07 6.55
N HIS A 232 6.61 -13.22 7.29
CA HIS A 232 7.02 -13.48 8.66
C HIS A 232 6.49 -12.36 9.55
N THR A 233 5.65 -12.71 10.52
CA THR A 233 5.05 -11.76 11.45
C THR A 233 5.29 -12.23 12.87
N ASN A 234 5.81 -11.32 13.71
CA ASN A 234 5.86 -11.49 15.16
C ASN A 234 4.85 -10.53 15.78
N ALA A 235 3.88 -11.06 16.48
CA ALA A 235 2.86 -10.29 17.18
C ALA A 235 2.87 -10.65 18.66
N ASN A 236 2.95 -9.63 19.52
CA ASN A 236 2.84 -9.78 20.97
C ASN A 236 1.67 -8.95 21.44
N GLN A 237 0.74 -9.60 22.09
CA GLN A 237 -0.39 -8.96 22.73
C GLN A 237 -0.55 -9.54 24.14
N MET A 238 -0.73 -8.68 25.08
CA MET A 238 -0.99 -9.04 26.47
C MET A 238 -2.13 -8.18 27.01
N TYR A 239 -2.90 -8.76 27.92
CA TYR A 239 -3.94 -8.03 28.63
C TYR A 239 -3.88 -8.41 30.11
N GLN A 240 -3.82 -7.41 30.97
CA GLN A 240 -3.78 -7.59 32.43
C GLN A 240 -4.70 -6.56 33.09
N GLU A 241 -5.40 -6.98 34.14
CA GLU A 241 -6.21 -6.11 35.01
C GLU A 241 -5.74 -6.30 36.47
N TRP A 242 -5.69 -5.24 37.25
CA TRP A 242 -5.41 -5.24 38.69
C TRP A 242 -5.93 -4.01 39.43
#